data_277631dc5133e5de05a6f94cacf53b88
#
_entry.id   277631dc5133e5de05a6f94cacf53b88
#
_cell.length_a   1.000
_cell.length_b   1.000
_cell.length_c   1.000
_cell.angle_alpha   90.00
_cell.angle_beta   90.00
_cell.angle_gamma   90.00
#
_symmetry.space_group_name_H-M   'P 1'
#
loop_
_entity.id
_entity.type
_entity.pdbx_description
1 polymer ?
#
loop_
_entity_poly.entity_id
_entity_poly.type
_entity_poly.pdbx_seq_one_letter_code
_entity_poly.pdbx_strand_id
1 'polypeptide(L)'
;MALDAVIFDIDGTLIDSNGAHVEAWERAFAAHGYRIFPDRIAVEIGKGGDKLVPDILGDEAEARDGEALRAAQQEEFLRIAGSRRLSPFPGAEALIAELRRRGIRTALATSSNRDHLDGLGRSAGLDLTALADELITADDADESKPSPDLVVAATRKLGLSPAQCAMVGDTPYDAQACRLAGVTCLGVRSGGNDDATLMGAGCRAIWEDVAALMADLDGALDRASPGSAHLTQALLERLMDEAMAEARAGLAAGEAPIGCVLARGDGSIVARGHNEMVASGVLTAHGELAAFAGAAGRIPGDARDVLLVSTLEPCIMCTGAAMETAVDTIVFGLEAPADSGTARIRPPESPDSGMPRIVGGVRRAECRALFERWLRENGNPEQRPYIERLLADT
;
A
#
# COMPACT_ATOMS: atom_id res chain seq x y z
N MET A 1 11.05 5.95 -16.86
CA MET A 1 12.22 5.12 -16.45
C MET A 1 11.75 3.70 -16.24
N ALA A 2 12.60 2.74 -16.56
CA ALA A 2 12.29 1.34 -16.29
C ALA A 2 12.22 1.10 -14.78
N LEU A 3 11.37 0.17 -14.37
CA LEU A 3 11.33 -0.39 -13.02
C LEU A 3 12.67 -1.09 -12.75
N ASP A 4 13.28 -0.84 -11.60
CA ASP A 4 14.60 -1.38 -11.27
C ASP A 4 14.51 -2.66 -10.41
N ALA A 5 13.38 -2.86 -9.69
CA ALA A 5 13.15 -4.08 -8.91
C ALA A 5 11.69 -4.47 -8.79
N VAL A 6 11.45 -5.77 -8.61
CA VAL A 6 10.16 -6.35 -8.23
C VAL A 6 10.31 -7.14 -6.93
N ILE A 7 9.47 -6.81 -5.95
CA ILE A 7 9.34 -7.49 -4.67
C ILE A 7 8.17 -8.48 -4.81
N PHE A 8 8.31 -9.67 -4.29
CA PHE A 8 7.26 -10.69 -4.30
C PHE A 8 6.88 -11.06 -2.87
N ASP A 9 5.59 -11.07 -2.59
CA ASP A 9 5.08 -11.89 -1.50
C ASP A 9 5.25 -13.38 -1.83
N ILE A 10 5.19 -14.25 -0.83
CA ILE A 10 5.45 -15.69 -1.01
C ILE A 10 4.16 -16.49 -0.90
N ASP A 11 3.46 -16.36 0.24
CA ASP A 11 2.32 -17.18 0.61
C ASP A 11 1.08 -16.75 -0.18
N GLY A 12 0.51 -17.61 -1.02
CA GLY A 12 -0.60 -17.27 -1.92
C GLY A 12 -0.19 -16.54 -3.20
N THR A 13 1.05 -16.04 -3.27
CA THR A 13 1.59 -15.35 -4.45
C THR A 13 2.50 -16.25 -5.29
N LEU A 14 3.57 -16.77 -4.70
CA LEU A 14 4.52 -17.68 -5.38
C LEU A 14 4.28 -19.14 -5.04
N ILE A 15 3.75 -19.44 -3.86
CA ILE A 15 3.50 -20.80 -3.35
C ILE A 15 2.05 -20.88 -2.87
N ASP A 16 1.37 -21.98 -3.22
CA ASP A 16 0.01 -22.30 -2.75
C ASP A 16 0.06 -22.81 -1.30
N SER A 17 0.14 -21.88 -0.35
CA SER A 17 0.29 -22.13 1.08
C SER A 17 -0.83 -21.54 1.95
N ASN A 18 -1.71 -20.68 1.42
CA ASN A 18 -2.76 -20.01 2.21
C ASN A 18 -3.66 -21.01 2.94
N GLY A 19 -4.08 -22.09 2.27
CA GLY A 19 -4.87 -23.14 2.88
C GLY A 19 -4.14 -23.87 4.04
N ALA A 20 -2.81 -23.99 3.97
CA ALA A 20 -2.01 -24.55 5.06
C ALA A 20 -1.93 -23.60 6.26
N HIS A 21 -1.82 -22.30 6.01
CA HIS A 21 -1.87 -21.29 7.07
C HIS A 21 -3.22 -21.27 7.77
N VAL A 22 -4.33 -21.29 7.01
CA VAL A 22 -5.69 -21.37 7.59
C VAL A 22 -5.83 -22.60 8.48
N GLU A 23 -5.42 -23.78 8.00
CA GLU A 23 -5.48 -25.03 8.75
C GLU A 23 -4.60 -24.98 10.01
N ALA A 24 -3.41 -24.41 9.93
CA ALA A 24 -2.50 -24.28 11.08
C ALA A 24 -3.09 -23.34 12.15
N TRP A 25 -3.65 -22.20 11.76
CA TRP A 25 -4.32 -21.28 12.69
C TRP A 25 -5.57 -21.89 13.31
N GLU A 26 -6.42 -22.59 12.52
CA GLU A 26 -7.59 -23.28 13.05
C GLU A 26 -7.22 -24.26 14.18
N ARG A 27 -6.15 -25.05 13.96
CA ARG A 27 -5.66 -26.01 14.95
C ARG A 27 -5.05 -25.33 16.17
N ALA A 28 -4.27 -24.26 15.97
CA ALA A 28 -3.69 -23.49 17.06
C ALA A 28 -4.77 -22.87 17.94
N PHE A 29 -5.79 -22.23 17.33
CA PHE A 29 -6.94 -21.70 18.07
C PHE A 29 -7.70 -22.81 18.82
N ALA A 30 -7.98 -23.93 18.17
CA ALA A 30 -8.69 -25.05 18.81
C ALA A 30 -7.93 -25.65 20.00
N ALA A 31 -6.60 -25.77 19.90
CA ALA A 31 -5.74 -26.25 20.99
C ALA A 31 -5.77 -25.33 22.23
N HIS A 32 -6.02 -24.04 22.02
CA HIS A 32 -6.14 -23.04 23.10
C HIS A 32 -7.60 -22.75 23.51
N GLY A 33 -8.57 -23.59 23.07
CA GLY A 33 -9.97 -23.47 23.48
C GLY A 33 -10.81 -22.48 22.69
N TYR A 34 -10.26 -21.88 21.61
CA TYR A 34 -10.99 -20.99 20.73
C TYR A 34 -11.59 -21.76 19.55
N ARG A 35 -12.83 -21.45 19.19
CA ARG A 35 -13.51 -22.01 18.01
C ARG A 35 -13.69 -20.92 16.97
N ILE A 36 -12.80 -20.88 15.99
CA ILE A 36 -12.82 -19.92 14.91
C ILE A 36 -13.09 -20.66 13.60
N PHE A 37 -14.03 -20.16 12.80
CA PHE A 37 -14.33 -20.75 11.50
C PHE A 37 -13.21 -20.43 10.50
N PRO A 38 -12.85 -21.40 9.62
CA PRO A 38 -11.80 -21.22 8.62
C PRO A 38 -11.96 -19.97 7.76
N ASP A 39 -13.19 -19.63 7.34
CA ASP A 39 -13.47 -18.44 6.54
C ASP A 39 -13.10 -17.14 7.28
N ARG A 40 -13.28 -17.10 8.61
CA ARG A 40 -12.87 -15.93 9.41
C ARG A 40 -11.35 -15.81 9.52
N ILE A 41 -10.64 -16.94 9.51
CA ILE A 41 -9.18 -16.97 9.50
C ILE A 41 -8.66 -16.57 8.11
N ALA A 42 -9.27 -17.11 7.05
CA ALA A 42 -8.84 -16.92 5.68
C ALA A 42 -8.75 -15.44 5.28
N VAL A 43 -9.69 -14.60 5.76
CA VAL A 43 -9.68 -13.17 5.46
C VAL A 43 -8.54 -12.41 6.13
N GLU A 44 -7.88 -12.99 7.14
CA GLU A 44 -6.75 -12.38 7.85
C GLU A 44 -5.39 -12.92 7.38
N ILE A 45 -5.38 -13.94 6.51
CA ILE A 45 -4.13 -14.47 5.94
C ILE A 45 -3.44 -13.39 5.11
N GLY A 46 -2.13 -13.31 5.24
CA GLY A 46 -1.28 -12.24 4.68
C GLY A 46 -0.81 -11.23 5.71
N LYS A 47 -1.51 -11.12 6.86
CA LYS A 47 -0.99 -10.44 8.06
C LYS A 47 -0.02 -11.37 8.81
N GLY A 48 0.88 -10.79 9.59
CA GLY A 48 1.57 -11.56 10.63
C GLY A 48 0.67 -11.90 11.81
N GLY A 49 1.07 -12.87 12.61
CA GLY A 49 0.30 -13.30 13.77
C GLY A 49 0.11 -12.21 14.83
N ASP A 50 0.96 -11.17 14.85
CA ASP A 50 0.86 -9.98 15.69
C ASP A 50 -0.36 -9.11 15.37
N LYS A 51 -0.87 -9.17 14.15
CA LYS A 51 -2.08 -8.48 13.71
C LYS A 51 -3.29 -9.44 13.61
N LEU A 52 -3.06 -10.65 13.13
CA LEU A 52 -4.13 -11.65 12.96
C LEU A 52 -4.81 -12.04 14.28
N VAL A 53 -4.05 -12.26 15.34
CA VAL A 53 -4.63 -12.70 16.61
C VAL A 53 -5.49 -11.62 17.25
N PRO A 54 -5.06 -10.35 17.42
CA PRO A 54 -5.93 -9.32 17.97
C PRO A 54 -7.15 -9.01 17.08
N ASP A 55 -7.02 -9.10 15.75
CA ASP A 55 -8.14 -8.85 14.84
C ASP A 55 -9.23 -9.94 14.92
N ILE A 56 -8.85 -11.16 15.27
CA ILE A 56 -9.81 -12.28 15.44
C ILE A 56 -10.35 -12.34 16.88
N LEU A 57 -9.50 -12.19 17.89
CA LEU A 57 -9.83 -12.47 19.30
C LEU A 57 -9.91 -11.23 20.18
N GLY A 58 -9.39 -10.08 19.71
CA GLY A 58 -9.28 -8.83 20.49
C GLY A 58 -8.01 -8.74 21.34
N ASP A 59 -7.68 -7.53 21.78
CA ASP A 59 -6.43 -7.20 22.50
C ASP A 59 -6.25 -7.94 23.83
N GLU A 60 -7.34 -8.22 24.54
CA GLU A 60 -7.26 -8.97 25.80
C GLU A 60 -6.80 -10.40 25.60
N ALA A 61 -7.25 -11.06 24.53
CA ALA A 61 -6.82 -12.41 24.18
C ALA A 61 -5.40 -12.41 23.63
N GLU A 62 -5.05 -11.41 22.83
CA GLU A 62 -3.66 -11.20 22.35
C GLU A 62 -2.70 -11.08 23.54
N ALA A 63 -3.00 -10.23 24.49
CA ALA A 63 -2.15 -10.03 25.66
C ALA A 63 -1.99 -11.28 26.53
N ARG A 64 -3.00 -12.17 26.55
CA ARG A 64 -3.00 -13.38 27.36
C ARG A 64 -2.38 -14.58 26.65
N ASP A 65 -2.73 -14.82 25.40
CA ASP A 65 -2.47 -16.06 24.67
C ASP A 65 -1.73 -15.85 23.34
N GLY A 66 -1.51 -14.62 22.90
CA GLY A 66 -1.02 -14.29 21.55
C GLY A 66 0.32 -14.96 21.20
N GLU A 67 1.29 -14.92 22.11
CA GLU A 67 2.60 -15.58 21.91
C GLU A 67 2.46 -17.10 21.78
N ALA A 68 1.66 -17.72 22.66
CA ALA A 68 1.42 -19.16 22.64
C ALA A 68 0.67 -19.60 21.37
N LEU A 69 -0.29 -18.80 20.90
CA LEU A 69 -1.03 -19.04 19.67
C LEU A 69 -0.13 -18.99 18.45
N ARG A 70 0.76 -18.01 18.36
CA ARG A 70 1.74 -17.89 17.27
C ARG A 70 2.72 -19.06 17.26
N ALA A 71 3.21 -19.47 18.44
CA ALA A 71 4.08 -20.65 18.56
C ALA A 71 3.36 -21.93 18.13
N ALA A 72 2.12 -22.13 18.56
CA ALA A 72 1.32 -23.28 18.17
C ALA A 72 1.01 -23.30 16.66
N GLN A 73 0.72 -22.15 16.07
CA GLN A 73 0.50 -22.02 14.63
C GLN A 73 1.77 -22.39 13.85
N GLN A 74 2.93 -21.91 14.28
CA GLN A 74 4.20 -22.26 13.64
C GLN A 74 4.46 -23.77 13.68
N GLU A 75 4.25 -24.42 14.82
CA GLU A 75 4.42 -25.86 14.95
C GLU A 75 3.47 -26.63 14.01
N GLU A 76 2.19 -26.25 14.00
CA GLU A 76 1.19 -26.89 13.14
C GLU A 76 1.48 -26.66 11.65
N PHE A 77 1.91 -25.45 11.25
CA PHE A 77 2.30 -25.19 9.88
C PHE A 77 3.48 -26.05 9.44
N LEU A 78 4.55 -26.12 10.23
CA LEU A 78 5.71 -26.97 9.93
C LEU A 78 5.32 -28.46 9.83
N ARG A 79 4.39 -28.91 10.67
CA ARG A 79 3.85 -30.29 10.61
C ARG A 79 3.07 -30.52 9.30
N ILE A 80 2.24 -29.56 8.89
CA ILE A 80 1.49 -29.63 7.63
C ILE A 80 2.45 -29.62 6.44
N ALA A 81 3.38 -28.68 6.39
CA ALA A 81 4.38 -28.56 5.33
C ALA A 81 5.29 -29.81 5.23
N GLY A 82 5.56 -30.49 6.35
CA GLY A 82 6.28 -31.77 6.37
C GLY A 82 5.47 -32.99 5.94
N SER A 83 4.13 -32.88 5.96
CA SER A 83 3.22 -34.00 5.67
C SER A 83 2.66 -34.00 4.24
N ARG A 84 2.62 -32.85 3.60
CA ARG A 84 2.15 -32.67 2.22
C ARG A 84 3.00 -31.66 1.47
N ARG A 85 3.02 -31.76 0.15
CA ARG A 85 3.70 -30.81 -0.72
C ARG A 85 2.86 -29.53 -0.82
N LEU A 86 3.48 -28.37 -0.57
CA LEU A 86 2.96 -27.06 -0.87
C LEU A 86 3.62 -26.61 -2.17
N SER A 87 2.87 -26.61 -3.28
CA SER A 87 3.47 -26.44 -4.62
C SER A 87 3.66 -24.97 -4.96
N PRO A 88 4.75 -24.62 -5.65
CA PRO A 88 4.84 -23.31 -6.30
C PRO A 88 3.71 -23.15 -7.32
N PHE A 89 3.20 -21.93 -7.47
CA PHE A 89 2.32 -21.63 -8.59
C PHE A 89 3.06 -21.76 -9.92
N PRO A 90 2.38 -22.21 -11.00
CA PRO A 90 2.99 -22.31 -12.31
C PRO A 90 3.61 -20.98 -12.73
N GLY A 91 4.84 -21.01 -13.22
CA GLY A 91 5.54 -19.81 -13.68
C GLY A 91 6.29 -19.00 -12.62
N ALA A 92 6.17 -19.30 -11.33
CA ALA A 92 6.81 -18.52 -10.26
C ALA A 92 8.34 -18.38 -10.43
N GLU A 93 9.04 -19.50 -10.59
CA GLU A 93 10.50 -19.49 -10.82
C GLU A 93 10.87 -18.84 -12.17
N ALA A 94 10.08 -19.12 -13.22
CA ALA A 94 10.33 -18.59 -14.55
C ALA A 94 10.15 -17.06 -14.61
N LEU A 95 9.17 -16.51 -13.88
CA LEU A 95 8.95 -15.06 -13.79
C LEU A 95 10.15 -14.36 -13.14
N ILE A 96 10.63 -14.88 -12.01
CA ILE A 96 11.78 -14.32 -11.30
C ILE A 96 13.04 -14.41 -12.19
N ALA A 97 13.27 -15.55 -12.84
CA ALA A 97 14.39 -15.73 -13.74
C ALA A 97 14.34 -14.77 -14.94
N GLU A 98 13.16 -14.54 -15.51
CA GLU A 98 12.98 -13.61 -16.63
C GLU A 98 13.22 -12.14 -16.22
N LEU A 99 12.74 -11.72 -15.05
CA LEU A 99 13.02 -10.39 -14.51
C LEU A 99 14.53 -10.16 -14.33
N ARG A 100 15.23 -11.12 -13.73
CA ARG A 100 16.69 -11.08 -13.56
C ARG A 100 17.42 -11.04 -14.90
N ARG A 101 16.95 -11.80 -15.90
CA ARG A 101 17.48 -11.77 -17.28
C ARG A 101 17.35 -10.39 -17.93
N ARG A 102 16.28 -9.65 -17.58
CA ARG A 102 16.05 -8.26 -18.04
C ARG A 102 16.83 -7.22 -17.22
N GLY A 103 17.60 -7.64 -16.23
CA GLY A 103 18.37 -6.74 -15.34
C GLY A 103 17.52 -6.08 -14.25
N ILE A 104 16.30 -6.58 -14.03
CA ILE A 104 15.41 -6.14 -12.96
C ILE A 104 15.74 -6.97 -11.71
N ARG A 105 16.07 -6.30 -10.62
CA ARG A 105 16.36 -6.96 -9.34
C ARG A 105 15.10 -7.55 -8.74
N THR A 106 15.28 -8.57 -7.90
CA THR A 106 14.15 -9.29 -7.29
C THR A 106 14.34 -9.41 -5.79
N ALA A 107 13.25 -9.32 -5.04
CA ALA A 107 13.25 -9.60 -3.62
C ALA A 107 12.02 -10.43 -3.23
N LEU A 108 12.15 -11.24 -2.19
CA LEU A 108 11.04 -11.90 -1.53
C LEU A 108 10.75 -11.18 -0.21
N ALA A 109 9.48 -10.90 0.11
CA ALA A 109 9.09 -10.23 1.34
C ALA A 109 7.86 -10.89 1.95
N THR A 110 8.01 -11.51 3.12
CA THR A 110 6.95 -12.25 3.80
C THR A 110 6.83 -11.89 5.27
N SER A 111 5.60 -11.95 5.81
CA SER A 111 5.33 -11.85 7.25
C SER A 111 5.70 -13.11 8.04
N SER A 112 6.22 -14.15 7.37
CA SER A 112 6.71 -15.37 7.99
C SER A 112 8.16 -15.21 8.49
N ASN A 113 8.52 -15.91 9.55
CA ASN A 113 9.90 -15.98 10.04
C ASN A 113 10.74 -17.00 9.27
N ARG A 114 12.05 -17.05 9.57
CA ARG A 114 13.01 -17.90 8.88
C ARG A 114 12.66 -19.39 8.94
N ASP A 115 12.24 -19.90 10.10
CA ASP A 115 11.92 -21.31 10.29
C ASP A 115 10.71 -21.75 9.44
N HIS A 116 9.70 -20.87 9.33
CA HIS A 116 8.56 -21.06 8.43
C HIS A 116 9.02 -21.19 6.97
N LEU A 117 9.87 -20.27 6.53
CA LEU A 117 10.39 -20.25 5.16
C LEU A 117 11.20 -21.51 4.83
N ASP A 118 12.04 -21.97 5.74
CA ASP A 118 12.81 -23.19 5.56
C ASP A 118 11.89 -24.42 5.44
N GLY A 119 10.81 -24.46 6.22
CA GLY A 119 9.76 -25.48 6.12
C GLY A 119 9.02 -25.42 4.79
N LEU A 120 8.60 -24.24 4.40
CA LEU A 120 7.89 -23.96 3.15
C LEU A 120 8.75 -24.31 1.93
N GLY A 121 10.00 -23.85 1.90
CA GLY A 121 10.95 -24.12 0.82
C GLY A 121 11.20 -25.63 0.64
N ARG A 122 11.40 -26.36 1.74
CA ARG A 122 11.53 -27.84 1.68
C ARG A 122 10.26 -28.48 1.12
N SER A 123 9.08 -28.03 1.55
CA SER A 123 7.81 -28.57 1.07
C SER A 123 7.57 -28.27 -0.41
N ALA A 124 7.91 -27.06 -0.84
CA ALA A 124 7.78 -26.61 -2.23
C ALA A 124 8.85 -27.23 -3.15
N GLY A 125 9.98 -27.65 -2.59
CA GLY A 125 11.15 -28.10 -3.36
C GLY A 125 11.93 -26.92 -3.95
N LEU A 126 11.89 -25.73 -3.29
CA LEU A 126 12.55 -24.50 -3.70
C LEU A 126 13.59 -24.04 -2.68
N ASP A 127 14.70 -23.53 -3.17
CA ASP A 127 15.62 -22.74 -2.35
C ASP A 127 15.19 -21.26 -2.42
N LEU A 128 14.37 -20.84 -1.45
CA LEU A 128 13.85 -19.47 -1.41
C LEU A 128 14.96 -18.43 -1.21
N THR A 129 16.10 -18.81 -0.64
CA THR A 129 17.21 -17.90 -0.44
C THR A 129 18.00 -17.63 -1.71
N ALA A 130 17.99 -18.58 -2.64
CA ALA A 130 18.66 -18.47 -3.95
C ALA A 130 17.71 -17.98 -5.05
N LEU A 131 16.39 -18.01 -4.80
CA LEU A 131 15.38 -17.69 -5.81
C LEU A 131 15.41 -16.22 -6.24
N ALA A 132 15.63 -15.30 -5.30
CA ALA A 132 15.70 -13.86 -5.55
C ALA A 132 17.03 -13.26 -5.07
N ASP A 133 17.26 -11.98 -5.39
CA ASP A 133 18.51 -11.29 -5.01
C ASP A 133 18.52 -10.94 -3.51
N GLU A 134 17.34 -10.68 -2.93
CA GLU A 134 17.17 -10.38 -1.50
C GLU A 134 16.01 -11.17 -0.91
N LEU A 135 16.12 -11.50 0.37
CA LEU A 135 15.06 -12.12 1.17
C LEU A 135 14.80 -11.27 2.42
N ILE A 136 13.53 -10.92 2.61
CA ILE A 136 13.03 -10.14 3.73
C ILE A 136 11.99 -10.98 4.47
N THR A 137 12.15 -11.09 5.77
CA THR A 137 11.31 -11.89 6.66
C THR A 137 10.72 -11.01 7.77
N ALA A 138 9.85 -11.58 8.57
CA ALA A 138 9.36 -10.90 9.77
C ALA A 138 10.49 -10.39 10.69
N ASP A 139 11.65 -11.05 10.68
CA ASP A 139 12.81 -10.67 11.51
C ASP A 139 13.49 -9.35 11.04
N ASP A 140 13.17 -8.89 9.84
CA ASP A 140 13.71 -7.65 9.23
C ASP A 140 12.79 -6.42 9.42
N ALA A 141 11.64 -6.57 10.09
CA ALA A 141 10.61 -5.56 10.23
C ALA A 141 10.12 -5.48 11.68
N ASP A 142 9.77 -4.29 12.15
CA ASP A 142 9.23 -4.09 13.50
C ASP A 142 7.76 -4.51 13.57
N GLU A 143 7.00 -4.28 12.49
CA GLU A 143 5.58 -4.64 12.37
C GLU A 143 5.30 -5.41 11.07
N SER A 144 4.35 -6.36 11.15
CA SER A 144 3.91 -7.12 9.98
C SER A 144 2.92 -6.33 9.10
N LYS A 145 2.64 -6.86 7.89
CA LYS A 145 1.60 -6.30 7.00
C LYS A 145 0.26 -6.15 7.77
N PRO A 146 -0.47 -5.07 7.58
CA PRO A 146 -0.38 -4.04 6.54
C PRO A 146 0.60 -2.89 6.83
N SER A 147 1.43 -2.95 7.88
CA SER A 147 2.51 -1.97 8.07
C SER A 147 3.48 -1.97 6.88
N PRO A 148 4.06 -0.81 6.51
CA PRO A 148 4.98 -0.72 5.38
C PRO A 148 6.35 -1.35 5.64
N ASP A 149 6.66 -1.76 6.86
CA ASP A 149 8.01 -2.08 7.34
C ASP A 149 8.74 -3.13 6.49
N LEU A 150 8.04 -4.21 6.12
CA LEU A 150 8.60 -5.25 5.23
C LEU A 150 8.95 -4.71 3.85
N VAL A 151 8.08 -3.87 3.28
CA VAL A 151 8.29 -3.28 1.96
C VAL A 151 9.42 -2.25 2.01
N VAL A 152 9.47 -1.45 3.06
CA VAL A 152 10.56 -0.48 3.31
C VAL A 152 11.88 -1.22 3.52
N ALA A 153 11.91 -2.31 4.29
CA ALA A 153 13.10 -3.14 4.47
C ALA A 153 13.58 -3.72 3.13
N ALA A 154 12.64 -4.18 2.26
CA ALA A 154 12.97 -4.68 0.94
C ALA A 154 13.63 -3.60 0.05
N THR A 155 13.03 -2.41 -0.05
CA THR A 155 13.61 -1.31 -0.83
C THR A 155 14.98 -0.89 -0.31
N ARG A 156 15.17 -0.89 1.02
CA ARG A 156 16.46 -0.58 1.67
C ARG A 156 17.53 -1.62 1.35
N LYS A 157 17.21 -2.93 1.45
CA LYS A 157 18.16 -4.00 1.10
C LYS A 157 18.52 -3.97 -0.39
N LEU A 158 17.55 -3.66 -1.24
CA LEU A 158 17.77 -3.44 -2.66
C LEU A 158 18.58 -2.16 -2.97
N GLY A 159 18.71 -1.23 -2.03
CA GLY A 159 19.40 0.05 -2.26
C GLY A 159 18.66 0.95 -3.26
N LEU A 160 17.33 0.83 -3.35
CA LEU A 160 16.49 1.53 -4.28
C LEU A 160 15.47 2.41 -3.57
N SER A 161 14.99 3.46 -4.24
CA SER A 161 13.84 4.23 -3.77
C SER A 161 12.54 3.44 -3.98
N PRO A 162 11.50 3.68 -3.16
CA PRO A 162 10.19 3.06 -3.36
C PRO A 162 9.66 3.19 -4.79
N ALA A 163 9.91 4.34 -5.43
CA ALA A 163 9.49 4.63 -6.79
C ALA A 163 10.13 3.74 -7.87
N GLN A 164 11.26 3.14 -7.59
CA GLN A 164 11.97 2.25 -8.50
C GLN A 164 11.55 0.79 -8.33
N CYS A 165 10.65 0.52 -7.36
CA CYS A 165 10.21 -0.81 -7.01
C CYS A 165 8.71 -1.00 -7.29
N ALA A 166 8.33 -2.22 -7.63
CA ALA A 166 6.95 -2.70 -7.54
C ALA A 166 6.91 -3.94 -6.65
N MET A 167 5.73 -4.26 -6.13
CA MET A 167 5.49 -5.50 -5.41
C MET A 167 4.35 -6.28 -6.06
N VAL A 168 4.50 -7.59 -6.11
CA VAL A 168 3.44 -8.53 -6.47
C VAL A 168 2.96 -9.22 -5.20
N GLY A 169 1.65 -9.18 -4.95
CA GLY A 169 1.03 -9.80 -3.78
C GLY A 169 -0.40 -10.25 -4.07
N ASP A 170 -0.94 -11.10 -3.23
CA ASP A 170 -2.28 -11.70 -3.39
C ASP A 170 -3.30 -11.18 -2.38
N THR A 171 -2.87 -10.35 -1.41
CA THR A 171 -3.74 -9.89 -0.33
C THR A 171 -3.94 -8.37 -0.34
N PRO A 172 -5.06 -7.86 0.24
CA PRO A 172 -5.23 -6.42 0.46
C PRO A 172 -4.16 -5.83 1.39
N TYR A 173 -3.52 -6.64 2.23
CA TYR A 173 -2.48 -6.21 3.17
C TYR A 173 -1.17 -5.89 2.46
N ASP A 174 -0.84 -6.61 1.37
CA ASP A 174 0.27 -6.27 0.47
C ASP A 174 0.06 -4.91 -0.17
N ALA A 175 -1.14 -4.70 -0.71
CA ALA A 175 -1.49 -3.44 -1.35
C ALA A 175 -1.46 -2.25 -0.37
N GLN A 176 -1.95 -2.44 0.86
CA GLN A 176 -1.92 -1.42 1.91
C GLN A 176 -0.48 -1.10 2.35
N ALA A 177 0.35 -2.14 2.58
CA ALA A 177 1.77 -1.97 2.92
C ALA A 177 2.53 -1.23 1.81
N CYS A 178 2.29 -1.61 0.55
CA CYS A 178 2.86 -0.93 -0.62
C CYS A 178 2.44 0.54 -0.70
N ARG A 179 1.15 0.82 -0.50
CA ARG A 179 0.60 2.18 -0.49
C ARG A 179 1.31 3.06 0.54
N LEU A 180 1.49 2.56 1.76
CA LEU A 180 2.18 3.27 2.83
C LEU A 180 3.69 3.42 2.56
N ALA A 181 4.31 2.44 1.91
CA ALA A 181 5.72 2.48 1.54
C ALA A 181 6.01 3.30 0.28
N GLY A 182 4.99 3.68 -0.50
CA GLY A 182 5.15 4.37 -1.78
C GLY A 182 5.63 3.46 -2.92
N VAL A 183 5.36 2.15 -2.83
CA VAL A 183 5.68 1.13 -3.83
C VAL A 183 4.41 0.80 -4.63
N THR A 184 4.52 0.63 -5.94
CA THR A 184 3.39 0.19 -6.77
C THR A 184 3.07 -1.28 -6.47
N CYS A 185 1.81 -1.60 -6.14
CA CYS A 185 1.35 -2.97 -5.97
C CYS A 185 0.66 -3.50 -7.23
N LEU A 186 1.04 -4.71 -7.63
CA LEU A 186 0.40 -5.53 -8.65
C LEU A 186 -0.25 -6.72 -7.95
N GLY A 187 -1.52 -6.99 -8.23
CA GLY A 187 -2.28 -8.04 -7.56
C GLY A 187 -2.29 -9.35 -8.34
N VAL A 188 -2.34 -10.48 -7.62
CA VAL A 188 -2.69 -11.78 -8.19
C VAL A 188 -3.84 -12.40 -7.39
N ARG A 189 -4.76 -13.12 -8.09
CA ARG A 189 -5.93 -13.76 -7.45
C ARG A 189 -5.61 -15.11 -6.82
N SER A 190 -4.40 -15.61 -7.00
CA SER A 190 -3.99 -16.94 -6.55
C SER A 190 -4.18 -17.17 -5.06
N GLY A 191 -4.21 -16.11 -4.24
CA GLY A 191 -4.53 -16.19 -2.81
C GLY A 191 -6.01 -16.19 -2.47
N GLY A 192 -6.91 -16.12 -3.47
CA GLY A 192 -8.36 -16.21 -3.29
C GLY A 192 -9.08 -14.88 -3.08
N ASN A 193 -8.38 -13.75 -3.16
CA ASN A 193 -9.01 -12.43 -3.10
C ASN A 193 -9.54 -11.99 -4.47
N ASP A 194 -10.70 -11.31 -4.50
CA ASP A 194 -11.31 -10.79 -5.72
C ASP A 194 -10.70 -9.44 -6.13
N ASP A 195 -10.95 -9.05 -7.39
CA ASP A 195 -10.46 -7.78 -7.96
C ASP A 195 -10.92 -6.58 -7.16
N ALA A 196 -12.13 -6.65 -6.68
CA ALA A 196 -12.75 -5.59 -5.93
C ALA A 196 -12.01 -5.29 -4.63
N THR A 197 -11.59 -6.34 -3.94
CA THR A 197 -10.83 -6.29 -2.69
C THR A 197 -9.41 -5.77 -2.97
N LEU A 198 -8.72 -6.35 -3.96
CA LEU A 198 -7.33 -5.99 -4.29
C LEU A 198 -7.21 -4.56 -4.86
N MET A 199 -8.10 -4.17 -5.80
CA MET A 199 -8.13 -2.80 -6.33
C MET A 199 -8.50 -1.79 -5.24
N GLY A 200 -9.49 -2.12 -4.40
CA GLY A 200 -9.91 -1.26 -3.29
C GLY A 200 -8.81 -1.04 -2.25
N ALA A 201 -7.88 -1.98 -2.09
CA ALA A 201 -6.73 -1.85 -1.21
C ALA A 201 -5.58 -1.06 -1.85
N GLY A 202 -5.55 -0.91 -3.19
CA GLY A 202 -4.55 -0.10 -3.89
C GLY A 202 -3.70 -0.84 -4.92
N CYS A 203 -4.06 -2.07 -5.33
CA CYS A 203 -3.41 -2.70 -6.48
C CYS A 203 -3.68 -1.90 -7.75
N ARG A 204 -2.65 -1.70 -8.55
CA ARG A 204 -2.74 -0.93 -9.81
C ARG A 204 -3.27 -1.76 -10.98
N ALA A 205 -3.03 -3.06 -10.95
CA ALA A 205 -3.55 -4.02 -11.91
C ALA A 205 -3.55 -5.42 -11.27
N ILE A 206 -4.35 -6.33 -11.82
CA ILE A 206 -4.55 -7.67 -11.25
C ILE A 206 -4.48 -8.71 -12.37
N TRP A 207 -3.82 -9.83 -12.07
CA TRP A 207 -3.77 -11.03 -12.92
C TRP A 207 -4.33 -12.22 -12.17
N GLU A 208 -4.64 -13.29 -12.90
CA GLU A 208 -5.14 -14.53 -12.29
C GLU A 208 -4.11 -15.13 -11.33
N ASP A 209 -2.86 -15.21 -11.78
CA ASP A 209 -1.71 -15.73 -11.06
C ASP A 209 -0.40 -15.19 -11.66
N VAL A 210 0.72 -15.63 -11.13
CA VAL A 210 2.06 -15.22 -11.63
C VAL A 210 2.35 -15.73 -13.05
N ALA A 211 1.69 -16.80 -13.52
CA ALA A 211 1.83 -17.26 -14.91
C ALA A 211 1.12 -16.31 -15.87
N ALA A 212 -0.08 -15.86 -15.53
CA ALA A 212 -0.81 -14.85 -16.28
C ALA A 212 -0.07 -13.50 -16.29
N LEU A 213 0.51 -13.09 -15.16
CA LEU A 213 1.35 -11.90 -15.07
C LEU A 213 2.59 -12.04 -15.97
N MET A 214 3.26 -13.19 -15.95
CA MET A 214 4.41 -13.46 -16.82
C MET A 214 4.03 -13.43 -18.31
N ALA A 215 2.85 -13.91 -18.67
CA ALA A 215 2.37 -13.87 -20.07
C ALA A 215 2.13 -12.43 -20.56
N ASP A 216 1.81 -11.50 -19.66
CA ASP A 216 1.64 -10.05 -19.90
C ASP A 216 2.78 -9.24 -19.27
N LEU A 217 4.00 -9.77 -19.21
CA LEU A 217 5.08 -9.17 -18.43
C LEU A 217 5.40 -7.72 -18.85
N ASP A 218 5.40 -7.45 -20.16
CA ASP A 218 5.67 -6.08 -20.65
C ASP A 218 4.56 -5.11 -20.20
N GLY A 219 3.29 -5.52 -20.28
CA GLY A 219 2.16 -4.76 -19.77
C GLY A 219 2.20 -4.60 -18.23
N ALA A 220 2.62 -5.63 -17.50
CA ALA A 220 2.78 -5.57 -16.06
C ALA A 220 3.89 -4.58 -15.66
N LEU A 221 5.03 -4.62 -16.33
CA LEU A 221 6.14 -3.69 -16.09
C LEU A 221 5.79 -2.25 -16.45
N ASP A 222 5.02 -2.04 -17.52
CA ASP A 222 4.54 -0.71 -17.90
C ASP A 222 3.59 -0.16 -16.83
N ARG A 223 2.64 -0.96 -16.34
CA ARG A 223 1.73 -0.57 -15.26
C ARG A 223 2.44 -0.40 -13.90
N ALA A 224 3.51 -1.16 -13.66
CA ALA A 224 4.31 -1.08 -12.45
C ALA A 224 5.26 0.12 -12.47
N SER A 225 5.70 0.52 -13.66
CA SER A 225 6.60 1.65 -13.81
C SER A 225 5.92 2.91 -13.28
N PRO A 226 6.63 3.73 -12.49
CA PRO A 226 6.18 5.07 -12.26
C PRO A 226 6.01 5.72 -13.62
N GLY A 227 4.97 6.51 -13.81
CA GLY A 227 4.85 7.36 -15.00
C GLY A 227 6.18 8.06 -15.25
N SER A 228 6.34 8.93 -16.19
CA SER A 228 7.61 9.58 -16.52
C SER A 228 8.28 10.34 -15.32
N ALA A 229 7.66 10.35 -14.12
CA ALA A 229 8.17 11.02 -12.94
C ALA A 229 9.17 10.16 -12.15
N HIS A 230 10.40 10.63 -12.05
CA HIS A 230 11.39 10.07 -11.13
C HIS A 230 11.17 10.61 -9.70
N LEU A 231 10.41 9.88 -8.90
CA LEU A 231 10.05 10.28 -7.55
C LEU A 231 11.18 9.94 -6.55
N THR A 232 12.05 10.91 -6.30
CA THR A 232 13.01 10.80 -5.20
C THR A 232 12.36 11.28 -3.90
N GLN A 233 12.81 10.78 -2.76
CA GLN A 233 12.37 11.24 -1.45
C GLN A 233 12.53 12.77 -1.31
N ALA A 234 13.65 13.32 -1.76
CA ALA A 234 13.91 14.77 -1.73
C ALA A 234 12.92 15.56 -2.58
N LEU A 235 12.49 15.03 -3.73
CA LEU A 235 11.45 15.65 -4.56
C LEU A 235 10.11 15.65 -3.84
N LEU A 236 9.71 14.51 -3.27
CA LEU A 236 8.44 14.36 -2.57
C LEU A 236 8.36 15.29 -1.36
N GLU A 237 9.43 15.35 -0.55
CA GLU A 237 9.51 16.24 0.61
C GLU A 237 9.43 17.72 0.20
N ARG A 238 10.16 18.12 -0.84
CA ARG A 238 10.10 19.49 -1.36
C ARG A 238 8.71 19.87 -1.85
N LEU A 239 8.03 18.99 -2.58
CA LEU A 239 6.67 19.23 -3.04
C LEU A 239 5.66 19.26 -1.89
N MET A 240 5.87 18.44 -0.86
CA MET A 240 5.06 18.47 0.35
C MET A 240 5.29 19.76 1.14
N ASP A 241 6.50 20.31 1.18
CA ASP A 241 6.77 21.63 1.78
C ASP A 241 5.95 22.75 1.11
N GLU A 242 5.80 22.69 -0.21
CA GLU A 242 4.94 23.60 -0.97
C GLU A 242 3.45 23.40 -0.65
N ALA A 243 2.99 22.16 -0.56
CA ALA A 243 1.62 21.86 -0.15
C ALA A 243 1.35 22.33 1.29
N MET A 244 2.30 22.17 2.21
CA MET A 244 2.20 22.71 3.58
C MET A 244 2.22 24.24 3.61
N ALA A 245 2.88 24.91 2.66
CA ALA A 245 2.81 26.36 2.55
C ALA A 245 1.39 26.82 2.18
N GLU A 246 0.72 26.14 1.25
CA GLU A 246 -0.68 26.36 0.92
C GLU A 246 -1.61 26.06 2.11
N ALA A 247 -1.37 24.96 2.82
CA ALA A 247 -2.13 24.62 4.04
C ALA A 247 -2.02 25.72 5.10
N ARG A 248 -0.83 26.35 5.27
CA ARG A 248 -0.65 27.49 6.18
C ARG A 248 -1.39 28.74 5.70
N ALA A 249 -1.48 28.96 4.39
CA ALA A 249 -2.27 30.06 3.83
C ALA A 249 -3.77 29.85 4.12
N GLY A 250 -4.30 28.65 3.88
CA GLY A 250 -5.66 28.27 4.25
C GLY A 250 -5.93 28.43 5.75
N LEU A 251 -5.01 27.96 6.61
CA LEU A 251 -5.09 28.11 8.05
C LEU A 251 -5.20 29.60 8.46
N ALA A 252 -4.40 30.48 7.87
CA ALA A 252 -4.45 31.91 8.11
C ALA A 252 -5.77 32.55 7.64
N ALA A 253 -6.44 31.95 6.65
CA ALA A 253 -7.76 32.35 6.18
C ALA A 253 -8.92 31.73 6.98
N GLY A 254 -8.63 30.90 8.01
CA GLY A 254 -9.63 30.24 8.86
C GLY A 254 -10.11 28.89 8.35
N GLU A 255 -9.49 28.36 7.30
CA GLU A 255 -9.83 27.06 6.71
C GLU A 255 -9.15 25.88 7.44
N ALA A 256 -9.65 24.68 7.22
CA ALA A 256 -8.90 23.49 7.58
C ALA A 256 -7.57 23.44 6.80
N PRO A 257 -6.45 23.02 7.43
CA PRO A 257 -5.11 23.15 6.85
C PRO A 257 -4.82 22.07 5.80
N ILE A 258 -5.67 22.00 4.78
CA ILE A 258 -5.51 21.13 3.62
C ILE A 258 -4.99 21.98 2.47
N GLY A 259 -3.73 21.78 2.14
CA GLY A 259 -3.05 22.44 1.05
C GLY A 259 -2.57 21.44 0.02
N CYS A 260 -2.57 21.86 -1.24
CA CYS A 260 -2.31 21.00 -2.36
C CYS A 260 -1.47 21.69 -3.43
N VAL A 261 -0.63 20.92 -4.12
CA VAL A 261 0.04 21.33 -5.35
C VAL A 261 -0.14 20.27 -6.44
N LEU A 262 -0.31 20.72 -7.67
CA LEU A 262 -0.11 19.91 -8.86
C LEU A 262 1.27 20.23 -9.43
N ALA A 263 2.06 19.18 -9.66
CA ALA A 263 3.42 19.31 -10.15
C ALA A 263 3.70 18.33 -11.29
N ARG A 264 4.79 18.54 -12.01
CA ARG A 264 5.34 17.61 -13.00
C ARG A 264 6.42 16.73 -12.35
N GLY A 265 6.77 15.65 -13.00
CA GLY A 265 7.80 14.72 -12.54
C GLY A 265 9.20 15.33 -12.40
N ASP A 266 9.48 16.43 -13.07
CA ASP A 266 10.70 17.24 -12.89
C ASP A 266 10.64 18.15 -11.63
N GLY A 267 9.48 18.18 -10.98
CA GLY A 267 9.19 18.97 -9.78
C GLY A 267 8.78 20.40 -10.06
N SER A 268 8.50 20.77 -11.30
CA SER A 268 7.91 22.07 -11.63
C SER A 268 6.45 22.09 -11.16
N ILE A 269 6.05 23.17 -10.47
CA ILE A 269 4.70 23.31 -9.94
C ILE A 269 3.80 23.93 -11.01
N VAL A 270 2.72 23.23 -11.33
CA VAL A 270 1.72 23.66 -12.30
C VAL A 270 0.67 24.54 -11.64
N ALA A 271 0.16 24.13 -10.48
CA ALA A 271 -0.88 24.87 -9.75
C ALA A 271 -0.77 24.62 -8.25
N ARG A 272 -1.42 25.49 -7.48
CA ARG A 272 -1.55 25.43 -6.03
C ARG A 272 -2.99 25.62 -5.62
N GLY A 273 -3.38 25.10 -4.48
CA GLY A 273 -4.68 25.31 -3.89
C GLY A 273 -4.69 24.96 -2.41
N HIS A 274 -5.61 25.54 -1.69
CA HIS A 274 -5.94 25.15 -0.31
C HIS A 274 -7.47 25.16 -0.14
N ASN A 275 -7.95 24.62 0.95
CA ASN A 275 -9.38 24.65 1.25
C ASN A 275 -9.90 26.10 1.27
N GLU A 276 -11.06 26.29 0.64
CA GLU A 276 -11.80 27.55 0.58
C GLU A 276 -13.28 27.35 0.96
N MET A 277 -13.60 26.30 1.72
CA MET A 277 -14.99 25.94 2.06
C MET A 277 -15.67 27.01 2.91
N VAL A 278 -14.94 27.56 3.89
CA VAL A 278 -15.47 28.63 4.78
C VAL A 278 -15.55 29.95 4.03
N ALA A 279 -14.52 30.30 3.29
CA ALA A 279 -14.45 31.57 2.57
C ALA A 279 -15.47 31.65 1.41
N SER A 280 -15.65 30.56 0.67
CA SER A 280 -16.55 30.50 -0.49
C SER A 280 -18.00 30.11 -0.14
N GLY A 281 -18.21 29.43 0.99
CA GLY A 281 -19.48 28.78 1.33
C GLY A 281 -19.78 27.52 0.47
N VAL A 282 -18.83 27.04 -0.32
CA VAL A 282 -18.96 25.90 -1.22
C VAL A 282 -18.35 24.66 -0.59
N LEU A 283 -19.16 23.65 -0.26
CA LEU A 283 -18.73 22.44 0.44
C LEU A 283 -17.70 21.60 -0.37
N THR A 284 -17.63 21.77 -1.68
CA THR A 284 -16.70 21.07 -2.55
C THR A 284 -15.44 21.88 -2.85
N ALA A 285 -15.23 23.05 -2.24
CA ALA A 285 -14.04 23.87 -2.43
C ALA A 285 -12.84 23.30 -1.66
N HIS A 286 -12.44 22.08 -2.03
CA HIS A 286 -11.28 21.41 -1.50
C HIS A 286 -10.00 21.90 -2.17
N GLY A 287 -8.88 21.84 -1.46
CA GLY A 287 -7.57 22.31 -1.95
C GLY A 287 -7.14 21.64 -3.25
N GLU A 288 -7.42 20.35 -3.39
CA GLU A 288 -7.13 19.59 -4.61
C GLU A 288 -7.93 20.12 -5.81
N LEU A 289 -9.24 20.36 -5.62
CA LEU A 289 -10.08 20.90 -6.71
C LEU A 289 -9.70 22.34 -7.07
N ALA A 290 -9.29 23.14 -6.09
CA ALA A 290 -8.73 24.48 -6.34
C ALA A 290 -7.45 24.39 -7.18
N ALA A 291 -6.56 23.45 -6.88
CA ALA A 291 -5.36 23.20 -7.66
C ALA A 291 -5.68 22.73 -9.09
N PHE A 292 -6.65 21.80 -9.28
CA PHE A 292 -7.11 21.39 -10.61
C PHE A 292 -7.67 22.55 -11.43
N ALA A 293 -8.51 23.38 -10.83
CA ALA A 293 -9.04 24.56 -11.47
C ALA A 293 -7.92 25.53 -11.87
N GLY A 294 -6.93 25.72 -11.00
CA GLY A 294 -5.74 26.55 -11.27
C GLY A 294 -4.82 25.98 -12.36
N ALA A 295 -4.90 24.68 -12.62
CA ALA A 295 -4.10 24.01 -13.65
C ALA A 295 -4.75 24.01 -15.04
N ALA A 296 -5.97 24.55 -15.19
CA ALA A 296 -6.72 24.50 -16.44
C ALA A 296 -5.88 25.00 -17.63
N GLY A 297 -5.78 24.16 -18.67
CA GLY A 297 -4.99 24.44 -19.89
C GLY A 297 -3.46 24.42 -19.73
N ARG A 298 -2.93 24.05 -18.54
CA ARG A 298 -1.48 23.98 -18.28
C ARG A 298 -0.93 22.56 -18.26
N ILE A 299 -1.79 21.54 -18.18
CA ILE A 299 -1.41 20.14 -18.23
C ILE A 299 -1.69 19.64 -19.64
N PRO A 300 -0.67 19.19 -20.41
CA PRO A 300 -0.90 18.55 -21.70
C PRO A 300 -1.75 17.29 -21.55
N GLY A 301 -2.65 17.03 -22.51
CA GLY A 301 -3.54 15.86 -22.46
C GLY A 301 -2.82 14.50 -22.55
N ASP A 302 -1.58 14.51 -23.04
CA ASP A 302 -0.69 13.34 -23.10
C ASP A 302 0.30 13.26 -21.94
N ALA A 303 0.18 14.12 -20.93
CA ALA A 303 1.06 14.09 -19.76
C ALA A 303 0.92 12.76 -18.99
N ARG A 304 2.05 12.20 -18.56
CA ARG A 304 2.13 10.94 -17.81
C ARG A 304 2.94 11.06 -16.51
N ASP A 305 3.20 12.30 -16.09
CA ASP A 305 4.09 12.61 -14.97
C ASP A 305 3.48 13.66 -14.00
N VAL A 306 2.16 13.75 -13.98
CA VAL A 306 1.46 14.70 -13.11
C VAL A 306 1.36 14.15 -11.69
N LEU A 307 1.81 14.93 -10.73
CA LEU A 307 1.75 14.63 -9.30
C LEU A 307 0.69 15.52 -8.64
N LEU A 308 -0.23 14.89 -7.90
CA LEU A 308 -1.11 15.56 -6.95
C LEU A 308 -0.50 15.39 -5.55
N VAL A 309 -0.07 16.47 -4.92
CA VAL A 309 0.54 16.43 -3.58
C VAL A 309 -0.34 17.19 -2.61
N SER A 310 -0.84 16.52 -1.57
CA SER A 310 -1.76 17.08 -0.58
C SER A 310 -1.28 16.82 0.86
N THR A 311 -1.53 17.75 1.76
CA THR A 311 -1.20 17.57 3.19
C THR A 311 -2.08 16.53 3.88
N LEU A 312 -3.26 16.24 3.34
CA LEU A 312 -4.19 15.20 3.79
C LEU A 312 -4.48 14.23 2.65
N GLU A 313 -4.73 12.98 2.97
CA GLU A 313 -5.19 11.98 2.00
C GLU A 313 -6.46 12.45 1.28
N PRO A 314 -6.47 12.50 -0.06
CA PRO A 314 -7.62 12.97 -0.82
C PRO A 314 -8.88 12.13 -0.58
N CYS A 315 -10.02 12.80 -0.42
CA CYS A 315 -11.33 12.17 -0.32
C CYS A 315 -11.77 11.53 -1.66
N ILE A 316 -12.92 10.84 -1.65
CA ILE A 316 -13.47 10.16 -2.84
C ILE A 316 -13.62 11.13 -4.02
N MET A 317 -14.10 12.35 -3.79
CA MET A 317 -14.30 13.35 -4.84
C MET A 317 -12.97 13.78 -5.47
N CYS A 318 -11.95 14.09 -4.64
CA CYS A 318 -10.65 14.54 -5.10
C CYS A 318 -9.86 13.43 -5.78
N THR A 319 -9.95 12.19 -5.26
CA THR A 319 -9.35 11.02 -5.90
C THR A 319 -10.00 10.73 -7.24
N GLY A 320 -11.34 10.83 -7.35
CA GLY A 320 -12.04 10.70 -8.61
C GLY A 320 -11.60 11.75 -9.63
N ALA A 321 -11.47 13.02 -9.22
CA ALA A 321 -10.95 14.07 -10.08
C ALA A 321 -9.52 13.80 -10.56
N ALA A 322 -8.67 13.24 -9.69
CA ALA A 322 -7.30 12.85 -10.05
C ALA A 322 -7.28 11.75 -11.13
N MET A 323 -8.18 10.78 -11.03
CA MET A 323 -8.31 9.68 -12.02
C MET A 323 -8.71 10.19 -13.40
N GLU A 324 -9.59 11.21 -13.45
CA GLU A 324 -10.10 11.79 -14.70
C GLU A 324 -9.16 12.85 -15.32
N THR A 325 -8.10 13.25 -14.63
CA THR A 325 -7.25 14.37 -15.03
C THR A 325 -5.80 13.97 -15.33
N ALA A 326 -5.55 12.70 -15.67
CA ALA A 326 -4.23 12.17 -16.01
C ALA A 326 -3.17 12.32 -14.89
N VAL A 327 -3.58 12.34 -13.62
CA VAL A 327 -2.65 12.29 -12.49
C VAL A 327 -2.00 10.91 -12.46
N ASP A 328 -0.68 10.88 -12.53
CA ASP A 328 0.10 9.64 -12.44
C ASP A 328 0.24 9.19 -10.98
N THR A 329 0.49 10.13 -10.08
CA THR A 329 0.75 9.81 -8.67
C THR A 329 0.03 10.78 -7.73
N ILE A 330 -0.66 10.24 -6.74
CA ILE A 330 -1.16 10.98 -5.57
C ILE A 330 -0.16 10.81 -4.44
N VAL A 331 0.30 11.93 -3.88
CA VAL A 331 1.20 11.98 -2.72
C VAL A 331 0.46 12.67 -1.58
N PHE A 332 0.45 12.08 -0.39
CA PHE A 332 -0.17 12.75 0.76
C PHE A 332 0.67 12.64 2.04
N GLY A 333 0.44 13.58 2.94
CA GLY A 333 1.13 13.64 4.22
C GLY A 333 0.46 12.80 5.30
N LEU A 334 -0.76 13.17 5.69
CA LEU A 334 -1.53 12.52 6.74
C LEU A 334 -2.62 11.64 6.13
N GLU A 335 -2.80 10.44 6.65
CA GLU A 335 -3.90 9.56 6.27
C GLU A 335 -5.25 10.12 6.75
N ALA A 336 -6.35 9.77 6.06
CA ALA A 336 -7.72 10.10 6.45
C ALA A 336 -8.59 8.83 6.52
N PRO A 337 -8.41 7.94 7.51
CA PRO A 337 -9.02 6.60 7.52
C PRO A 337 -10.54 6.62 7.39
N ALA A 338 -11.21 7.61 7.97
CA ALA A 338 -12.67 7.74 7.90
C ALA A 338 -13.17 8.27 6.55
N ASP A 339 -12.34 8.99 5.79
CA ASP A 339 -12.72 9.72 4.56
C ASP A 339 -11.81 9.40 3.36
N SER A 340 -10.95 8.39 3.48
CA SER A 340 -10.02 7.99 2.44
C SER A 340 -10.72 7.74 1.11
N GLY A 341 -10.36 8.50 0.08
CA GLY A 341 -10.72 8.25 -1.30
C GLY A 341 -9.79 7.22 -1.95
N THR A 342 -8.51 7.28 -1.62
CA THR A 342 -7.49 6.41 -2.24
C THR A 342 -7.67 4.92 -1.91
N ALA A 343 -8.32 4.61 -0.78
CA ALA A 343 -8.59 3.24 -0.36
C ALA A 343 -10.01 2.73 -0.74
N ARG A 344 -10.91 3.62 -1.18
CA ARG A 344 -12.33 3.27 -1.36
C ARG A 344 -12.87 3.43 -2.77
N ILE A 345 -12.20 4.23 -3.60
CA ILE A 345 -12.63 4.47 -4.98
C ILE A 345 -12.06 3.38 -5.88
N ARG A 346 -12.87 2.97 -6.87
CA ARG A 346 -12.44 2.07 -7.94
C ARG A 346 -12.43 2.83 -9.24
N PRO A 347 -11.43 2.63 -10.11
CA PRO A 347 -11.45 3.20 -11.43
C PRO A 347 -12.65 2.64 -12.21
N PRO A 348 -13.29 3.47 -13.05
CA PRO A 348 -14.28 2.97 -14.00
C PRO A 348 -13.61 2.03 -15.00
N GLU A 349 -14.41 1.16 -15.63
CA GLU A 349 -13.96 0.28 -16.73
C GLU A 349 -13.74 1.08 -18.03
N SER A 350 -12.95 2.13 -17.94
CA SER A 350 -12.59 2.99 -19.07
C SER A 350 -11.09 2.90 -19.31
N PRO A 351 -10.64 2.74 -20.56
CA PRO A 351 -9.22 2.72 -20.87
C PRO A 351 -8.50 4.03 -20.56
N ASP A 352 -9.24 5.11 -20.40
CA ASP A 352 -8.71 6.46 -20.17
C ASP A 352 -8.64 6.84 -18.67
N SER A 353 -9.23 6.04 -17.80
CA SER A 353 -9.25 6.24 -16.34
C SER A 353 -8.50 5.09 -15.64
N GLY A 354 -7.54 5.45 -14.82
CA GLY A 354 -6.77 4.47 -14.04
C GLY A 354 -6.52 4.97 -12.63
N MET A 355 -6.31 4.04 -11.70
CA MET A 355 -5.93 4.41 -10.34
C MET A 355 -4.52 5.04 -10.37
N PRO A 356 -4.34 6.28 -9.91
CA PRO A 356 -3.02 6.85 -9.73
C PRO A 356 -2.18 6.00 -8.78
N ARG A 357 -0.88 6.05 -8.93
CA ARG A 357 0.03 5.54 -7.91
C ARG A 357 -0.17 6.31 -6.60
N ILE A 358 -0.17 5.63 -5.46
CA ILE A 358 -0.40 6.24 -4.16
C ILE A 358 0.88 6.21 -3.33
N VAL A 359 1.28 7.38 -2.80
CA VAL A 359 2.42 7.55 -1.89
C VAL A 359 1.93 8.29 -0.64
N GLY A 360 1.76 7.58 0.46
CA GLY A 360 1.32 8.14 1.75
C GLY A 360 2.47 8.43 2.71
N GLY A 361 2.20 9.20 3.75
CA GLY A 361 3.10 9.41 4.88
C GLY A 361 4.25 10.39 4.67
N VAL A 362 4.27 11.13 3.56
CA VAL A 362 5.34 12.11 3.27
C VAL A 362 5.22 13.31 4.21
N ARG A 363 6.22 13.52 5.08
CA ARG A 363 6.20 14.57 6.12
C ARG A 363 4.98 14.46 7.03
N ARG A 364 4.60 13.22 7.38
CA ARG A 364 3.39 12.91 8.14
C ARG A 364 3.28 13.69 9.46
N ALA A 365 4.36 13.73 10.21
CA ALA A 365 4.38 14.40 11.52
C ALA A 365 4.14 15.93 11.39
N GLU A 366 4.74 16.55 10.40
CA GLU A 366 4.59 17.99 10.13
C GLU A 366 3.19 18.31 9.59
N CYS A 367 2.64 17.45 8.73
CA CYS A 367 1.25 17.59 8.27
C CYS A 367 0.28 17.45 9.44
N ARG A 368 0.44 16.43 10.31
CA ARG A 368 -0.35 16.26 11.52
C ARG A 368 -0.30 17.50 12.42
N ALA A 369 0.88 18.08 12.63
CA ALA A 369 1.06 19.26 13.45
C ALA A 369 0.26 20.49 12.95
N LEU A 370 -0.04 20.60 11.65
CA LEU A 370 -0.92 21.65 11.11
C LEU A 370 -2.36 21.50 11.61
N PHE A 371 -2.89 20.28 11.65
CA PHE A 371 -4.24 20.00 12.17
C PHE A 371 -4.31 20.18 13.69
N GLU A 372 -3.28 19.78 14.43
CA GLU A 372 -3.19 20.06 15.87
C GLU A 372 -3.14 21.55 16.15
N ARG A 373 -2.43 22.33 15.34
CA ARG A 373 -2.39 23.78 15.40
C ARG A 373 -3.77 24.39 15.13
N TRP A 374 -4.47 23.91 14.10
CA TRP A 374 -5.82 24.36 13.78
C TRP A 374 -6.79 24.16 14.94
N LEU A 375 -6.75 23.02 15.63
CA LEU A 375 -7.59 22.78 16.83
C LEU A 375 -7.30 23.76 17.97
N ARG A 376 -6.06 24.22 18.09
CA ARG A 376 -5.69 25.21 19.14
C ARG A 376 -6.08 26.64 18.77
N GLU A 377 -5.92 27.02 17.53
CA GLU A 377 -6.02 28.43 17.08
C GLU A 377 -7.35 28.75 16.38
N ASN A 378 -8.00 27.76 15.81
CA ASN A 378 -9.18 27.92 14.99
C ASN A 378 -10.30 27.00 15.47
N GLY A 379 -11.38 27.54 15.87
CA GLY A 379 -12.44 26.78 16.53
C GLY A 379 -13.70 26.65 15.69
N ASN A 380 -13.61 26.58 14.33
CA ASN A 380 -14.83 26.38 13.53
C ASN A 380 -15.61 25.15 14.07
N PRO A 381 -16.81 25.36 14.69
CA PRO A 381 -17.51 24.30 15.38
C PRO A 381 -17.99 23.18 14.43
N GLU A 382 -18.19 23.49 13.14
CA GLU A 382 -18.71 22.54 12.15
C GLU A 382 -17.62 21.56 11.70
N GLN A 383 -16.37 22.01 11.62
CA GLN A 383 -15.23 21.19 11.18
C GLN A 383 -14.49 20.50 12.33
N ARG A 384 -14.61 21.01 13.54
CA ARG A 384 -13.90 20.52 14.73
C ARG A 384 -14.08 19.02 14.99
N PRO A 385 -15.32 18.45 14.97
CA PRO A 385 -15.48 17.01 15.22
C PRO A 385 -14.77 16.12 14.22
N TYR A 386 -14.70 16.55 12.96
CA TYR A 386 -13.96 15.84 11.91
C TYR A 386 -12.46 15.83 12.21
N ILE A 387 -11.88 17.01 12.53
CA ILE A 387 -10.44 17.12 12.79
C ILE A 387 -10.04 16.39 14.08
N GLU A 388 -10.87 16.44 15.13
CA GLU A 388 -10.64 15.69 16.37
C GLU A 388 -10.61 14.18 16.09
N ARG A 389 -11.56 13.67 15.30
CA ARG A 389 -11.59 12.27 14.90
C ARG A 389 -10.38 11.90 14.02
N LEU A 390 -10.06 12.73 13.02
CA LEU A 390 -8.88 12.51 12.16
C LEU A 390 -7.62 12.32 13.00
N LEU A 391 -7.39 13.18 13.99
CA LEU A 391 -6.21 13.10 14.84
C LEU A 391 -6.24 11.94 15.85
N ALA A 392 -7.41 11.43 16.18
CA ALA A 392 -7.56 10.24 17.02
C ALA A 392 -7.28 8.93 16.23
N ASP A 393 -7.60 8.93 14.94
CA ASP A 393 -7.49 7.75 14.06
C ASP A 393 -6.11 7.66 13.36
N THR A 394 -5.25 8.68 13.49
CA THR A 394 -3.91 8.78 12.87
C THR A 394 -2.82 9.06 13.90
#